data_b9e645bb5a22527c269e6d3c470907ab
#
_entry.id   b9e645bb5a22527c269e6d3c470907ab
#
_cell.length_a   1.000
_cell.length_b   1.000
_cell.length_c   1.000
_cell.angle_alpha   90.00
_cell.angle_beta   90.00
_cell.angle_gamma   90.00
#
_symmetry.space_group_name_H-M   'P 1'
#
loop_
_entity.id
_entity.type
_entity.pdbx_description
1 polymer ?
#
loop_
_entity_poly.entity_id
_entity_poly.type
_entity_poly.pdbx_seq_one_letter_code
_entity_poly.pdbx_strand_id
1 'polypeptide(L)'
;MSIPLEEGFTVVTGPNGSGKSNILDGVLFCLGLANSRGMRADRLPDLVNSGVLKAGKSSETKVTVKFDLTDWKPDEAEEGIEPTEEGPWIKPDQKEWTVSRRLKVMPGGSYASTYSADGETCNLQQLQTQLRRLRIDPEGSNVVMQGDVTRIVSMSNKDRRGLIDELAGVALFDTRIDQTRAKLDDVYERQERCRIVEQE
;
A
#
# COMPACT_ATOMS: atom_id res chain seq x y z
N MET A 1 -19.20 9.29 8.12
CA MET A 1 -18.46 10.54 7.93
C MET A 1 -17.85 10.49 6.54
N SER A 2 -17.97 11.54 5.75
CA SER A 2 -17.32 11.68 4.43
C SER A 2 -16.50 12.96 4.45
N ILE A 3 -15.29 12.89 3.93
CA ILE A 3 -14.35 14.00 3.89
C ILE A 3 -13.90 14.14 2.44
N PRO A 4 -14.37 15.17 1.71
CA PRO A 4 -13.87 15.48 0.39
C PRO A 4 -12.45 16.05 0.52
N LEU A 5 -11.53 15.51 -0.28
CA LEU A 5 -10.19 16.06 -0.48
C LEU A 5 -10.15 16.55 -1.92
N GLU A 6 -10.07 17.85 -2.08
CA GLU A 6 -10.02 18.49 -3.40
C GLU A 6 -8.57 18.62 -3.87
N GLU A 7 -8.39 18.88 -5.15
CA GLU A 7 -7.08 19.15 -5.73
C GLU A 7 -6.37 20.30 -5.03
N GLY A 8 -5.06 20.20 -4.87
CA GLY A 8 -4.21 21.19 -4.23
C GLY A 8 -3.91 20.88 -2.77
N PHE A 9 -3.81 21.91 -1.95
CA PHE A 9 -3.37 21.81 -0.55
C PHE A 9 -4.56 21.85 0.41
N THR A 10 -4.83 20.74 1.10
CA THR A 10 -5.90 20.64 2.11
C THR A 10 -5.32 20.65 3.53
N VAL A 11 -5.87 21.48 4.39
CA VAL A 11 -5.48 21.58 5.81
C VAL A 11 -6.63 21.11 6.71
N VAL A 12 -6.33 20.18 7.62
CA VAL A 12 -7.27 19.74 8.65
C VAL A 12 -6.92 20.40 9.97
N THR A 13 -7.79 21.28 10.47
CA THR A 13 -7.61 22.01 11.72
C THR A 13 -8.63 21.59 12.77
N GLY A 14 -8.32 21.83 14.04
CA GLY A 14 -9.23 21.57 15.16
C GLY A 14 -8.49 21.47 16.50
N PRO A 15 -9.20 21.49 17.63
CA PRO A 15 -8.61 21.38 18.96
C PRO A 15 -7.98 20.00 19.19
N ASN A 16 -7.19 19.88 20.27
CA ASN A 16 -6.64 18.59 20.68
C ASN A 16 -7.76 17.62 21.02
N GLY A 17 -7.61 16.35 20.60
CA GLY A 17 -8.63 15.32 20.81
C GLY A 17 -9.81 15.34 19.82
N SER A 18 -9.85 16.25 18.85
CA SER A 18 -10.94 16.33 17.84
C SER A 18 -10.90 15.22 16.77
N GLY A 19 -9.86 14.37 16.78
CA GLY A 19 -9.76 13.26 15.83
C GLY A 19 -9.02 13.57 14.53
N LYS A 20 -8.32 14.71 14.41
CA LYS A 20 -7.54 15.08 13.21
C LYS A 20 -6.63 13.95 12.72
N SER A 21 -5.85 13.40 13.64
CA SER A 21 -4.91 12.33 13.29
C SER A 21 -5.60 11.01 12.96
N ASN A 22 -6.83 10.79 13.43
CA ASN A 22 -7.60 9.59 13.08
C ASN A 22 -8.01 9.56 11.60
N ILE A 23 -8.04 10.72 10.94
CA ILE A 23 -8.30 10.80 9.49
C ILE A 23 -7.14 10.14 8.75
N LEU A 24 -5.89 10.53 9.07
CA LEU A 24 -4.70 9.92 8.49
C LEU A 24 -4.61 8.43 8.82
N ASP A 25 -4.85 8.06 10.10
CA ASP A 25 -4.86 6.65 10.51
C ASP A 25 -5.90 5.85 9.73
N GLY A 26 -7.06 6.44 9.45
CA GLY A 26 -8.10 5.81 8.62
C GLY A 26 -7.65 5.55 7.18
N VAL A 27 -6.96 6.50 6.56
CA VAL A 27 -6.39 6.34 5.21
C VAL A 27 -5.33 5.24 5.22
N LEU A 28 -4.37 5.30 6.15
CA LEU A 28 -3.33 4.28 6.29
C LEU A 28 -3.90 2.88 6.55
N PHE A 29 -4.91 2.80 7.40
CA PHE A 29 -5.64 1.55 7.64
C PHE A 29 -6.27 1.02 6.35
N CYS A 30 -7.00 1.86 5.60
CA CYS A 30 -7.70 1.47 4.39
C CYS A 30 -6.74 0.94 3.32
N LEU A 31 -5.62 1.63 3.13
CA LEU A 31 -4.63 1.30 2.10
C LEU A 31 -3.62 0.22 2.53
N GLY A 32 -3.67 -0.23 3.78
CA GLY A 32 -2.71 -1.21 4.29
C GLY A 32 -1.27 -0.70 4.36
N LEU A 33 -1.09 0.63 4.45
CA LEU A 33 0.21 1.31 4.45
C LEU A 33 0.88 1.34 5.82
N ALA A 34 0.17 1.03 6.89
CA ALA A 34 0.71 0.98 8.23
C ALA A 34 0.28 -0.29 8.96
N ASN A 35 1.18 -0.84 9.73
CA ASN A 35 0.86 -1.82 10.75
C ASN A 35 0.18 -1.13 11.95
N SER A 36 -0.32 -1.91 12.91
CA SER A 36 -0.99 -1.40 14.12
C SER A 36 -0.14 -0.38 14.88
N ARG A 37 1.18 -0.57 14.97
CA ARG A 37 2.10 0.36 15.65
C ARG A 37 2.15 1.73 14.99
N GLY A 38 2.13 1.76 13.65
CA GLY A 38 2.08 3.01 12.88
C GLY A 38 0.77 3.78 13.06
N MET A 39 -0.33 3.10 13.38
CA MET A 39 -1.66 3.68 13.57
C MET A 39 -1.99 4.01 15.03
N ARG A 40 -1.01 4.10 15.92
CA ARG A 40 -1.22 4.38 17.35
C ARG A 40 -2.21 3.42 18.03
N ALA A 41 -2.26 2.18 17.56
CA ALA A 41 -3.06 1.09 18.11
C ALA A 41 -2.15 -0.11 18.39
N ASP A 42 -2.32 -0.75 19.53
CA ASP A 42 -1.52 -1.92 19.88
C ASP A 42 -1.92 -3.11 19.00
N ARG A 43 -3.19 -3.20 18.65
CA ARG A 43 -3.76 -4.26 17.81
C ARG A 43 -4.83 -3.69 16.89
N LEU A 44 -5.05 -4.37 15.75
CA LEU A 44 -6.11 -3.97 14.80
C LEU A 44 -7.50 -3.82 15.43
N PRO A 45 -7.97 -4.69 16.36
CA PRO A 45 -9.25 -4.51 17.04
C PRO A 45 -9.39 -3.20 17.79
N ASP A 46 -8.29 -2.61 18.26
CA ASP A 46 -8.30 -1.37 19.04
C ASP A 46 -8.66 -0.14 18.16
N LEU A 47 -8.67 -0.31 16.84
CA LEU A 47 -9.17 0.69 15.89
C LEU A 47 -10.70 0.78 15.87
N VAL A 48 -11.39 -0.20 16.41
CA VAL A 48 -12.86 -0.17 16.51
C VAL A 48 -13.25 0.72 17.70
N ASN A 49 -14.18 1.65 17.45
CA ASN A 49 -14.66 2.55 18.48
C ASN A 49 -15.16 1.77 19.71
N SER A 50 -14.54 2.01 20.85
CA SER A 50 -14.86 1.33 22.12
C SER A 50 -16.32 1.50 22.55
N GLY A 51 -16.99 2.62 22.19
CA GLY A 51 -18.40 2.85 22.46
C GLY A 51 -19.33 1.92 21.69
N VAL A 52 -18.85 1.28 20.62
CA VAL A 52 -19.62 0.33 19.79
C VAL A 52 -19.32 -1.12 20.19
N LEU A 53 -18.19 -1.37 20.85
CA LEU A 53 -17.81 -2.69 21.38
C LEU A 53 -18.75 -3.06 22.56
N LYS A 54 -19.85 -3.74 22.24
CA LYS A 54 -20.77 -4.28 23.27
C LYS A 54 -20.46 -5.75 23.53
N ALA A 55 -20.44 -6.15 24.80
CA ALA A 55 -20.27 -7.53 25.18
C ALA A 55 -21.27 -8.45 24.46
N GLY A 56 -20.78 -9.51 23.86
CA GLY A 56 -21.61 -10.49 23.15
C GLY A 56 -22.09 -10.10 21.77
N LYS A 57 -21.66 -8.96 21.21
CA LYS A 57 -22.01 -8.54 19.83
C LYS A 57 -20.78 -8.37 18.97
N SER A 58 -20.90 -8.67 17.68
CA SER A 58 -19.87 -8.32 16.71
C SER A 58 -19.91 -6.82 16.42
N SER A 59 -18.74 -6.21 16.28
CA SER A 59 -18.59 -4.80 15.90
C SER A 59 -17.80 -4.71 14.61
N GLU A 60 -18.07 -3.70 13.80
CA GLU A 60 -17.48 -3.53 12.49
C GLU A 60 -16.99 -2.09 12.31
N THR A 61 -15.82 -1.96 11.71
CA THR A 61 -15.29 -0.69 11.21
C THR A 61 -15.01 -0.85 9.72
N LYS A 62 -15.44 0.11 8.92
CA LYS A 62 -15.17 0.17 7.48
C LYS A 62 -14.63 1.56 7.14
N VAL A 63 -13.52 1.58 6.44
CA VAL A 63 -12.97 2.79 5.82
C VAL A 63 -12.93 2.60 4.31
N THR A 64 -13.30 3.65 3.60
CA THR A 64 -13.29 3.67 2.13
C THR A 64 -12.52 4.91 1.68
N VAL A 65 -11.59 4.71 0.76
CA VAL A 65 -10.85 5.77 0.07
C VAL A 65 -11.22 5.70 -1.40
N LYS A 66 -11.54 6.83 -1.98
CA LYS A 66 -11.89 6.99 -3.38
C LYS A 66 -10.83 7.85 -4.05
N PHE A 67 -10.22 7.33 -5.07
CA PHE A 67 -9.22 8.02 -5.87
C PHE A 67 -9.88 8.59 -7.12
N ASP A 68 -9.58 9.84 -7.41
CA ASP A 68 -9.86 10.45 -8.70
C ASP A 68 -8.70 10.12 -9.64
N LEU A 69 -9.02 9.49 -10.76
CA LEU A 69 -8.08 9.05 -11.79
C LEU A 69 -8.26 9.84 -13.10
N THR A 70 -8.97 10.98 -13.06
CA THR A 70 -9.32 11.73 -14.28
C THR A 70 -8.08 12.10 -15.10
N ASP A 71 -7.01 12.49 -14.44
CA ASP A 71 -5.74 12.89 -15.07
C ASP A 71 -4.64 11.83 -14.97
N TRP A 72 -4.95 10.67 -14.39
CA TRP A 72 -3.99 9.59 -14.26
C TRP A 72 -3.77 8.87 -15.59
N LYS A 73 -2.51 8.63 -15.91
CA LYS A 73 -2.09 7.81 -17.06
C LYS A 73 -1.18 6.71 -16.57
N PRO A 74 -1.35 5.47 -17.05
CA PRO A 74 -0.38 4.40 -16.80
C PRO A 74 1.03 4.84 -17.26
N ASP A 75 2.06 4.46 -16.52
CA ASP A 75 3.44 4.72 -16.96
C ASP A 75 3.71 3.92 -18.25
N GLU A 76 4.39 4.55 -19.23
CA GLU A 76 4.79 3.91 -20.50
C GLU A 76 5.62 2.63 -20.29
N ALA A 77 6.28 2.52 -19.15
CA ALA A 77 7.02 1.32 -18.74
C ALA A 77 6.13 0.12 -18.37
N GLU A 78 4.83 0.35 -18.18
CA GLU A 78 3.81 -0.67 -17.91
C GLU A 78 3.00 -1.06 -19.15
N GLU A 79 3.14 -0.31 -20.27
CA GLU A 79 2.53 -0.69 -21.54
C GLU A 79 3.07 -2.06 -21.98
N GLY A 80 2.19 -3.05 -22.05
CA GLY A 80 2.52 -4.42 -22.45
C GLY A 80 2.88 -5.39 -21.33
N ILE A 81 2.87 -4.96 -20.05
CA ILE A 81 2.89 -5.89 -18.93
C ILE A 81 1.45 -6.34 -18.68
N GLU A 82 1.10 -7.52 -19.20
CA GLU A 82 -0.16 -8.16 -18.79
C GLU A 82 -0.11 -8.41 -17.28
N PRO A 83 -1.20 -8.10 -16.56
CA PRO A 83 -1.29 -8.41 -15.14
C PRO A 83 -1.11 -9.93 -14.96
N THR A 84 -0.05 -10.34 -14.26
CA THR A 84 0.27 -11.75 -14.03
C THR A 84 -0.63 -12.41 -13.00
N GLU A 85 -1.48 -11.65 -12.34
CA GLU A 85 -2.39 -12.14 -11.28
C GLU A 85 -3.82 -11.69 -11.55
N GLU A 86 -4.80 -12.55 -11.32
CA GLU A 86 -6.22 -12.21 -11.28
C GLU A 86 -6.48 -11.25 -10.11
N GLY A 87 -7.12 -10.12 -10.37
CA GLY A 87 -7.46 -9.15 -9.34
C GLY A 87 -8.20 -7.93 -9.88
N PRO A 88 -8.72 -7.07 -8.99
CA PRO A 88 -9.43 -5.87 -9.37
C PRO A 88 -8.45 -4.79 -9.83
N TRP A 89 -8.05 -4.89 -11.09
CA TRP A 89 -7.08 -3.99 -11.73
C TRP A 89 -7.71 -2.64 -12.11
N ILE A 90 -6.95 -1.55 -11.92
CA ILE A 90 -7.34 -0.24 -12.43
C ILE A 90 -7.33 -0.30 -13.96
N LYS A 91 -8.50 -0.01 -14.57
CA LYS A 91 -8.66 -0.01 -16.02
C LYS A 91 -8.08 1.29 -16.62
N PRO A 92 -7.54 1.26 -17.84
CA PRO A 92 -6.92 2.43 -18.47
C PRO A 92 -7.83 3.68 -18.56
N ASP A 93 -9.13 3.47 -18.75
CA ASP A 93 -10.12 4.57 -18.92
C ASP A 93 -10.92 4.85 -17.64
N GLN A 94 -10.52 4.28 -16.53
CA GLN A 94 -11.24 4.41 -15.28
C GLN A 94 -10.99 5.79 -14.67
N LYS A 95 -12.07 6.51 -14.35
CA LYS A 95 -12.00 7.85 -13.76
C LYS A 95 -11.97 7.85 -12.23
N GLU A 96 -12.43 6.80 -11.61
CA GLU A 96 -12.49 6.68 -10.16
C GLU A 96 -12.11 5.25 -9.76
N TRP A 97 -11.32 5.11 -8.71
CA TRP A 97 -11.00 3.83 -8.11
C TRP A 97 -11.30 3.86 -6.63
N THR A 98 -12.03 2.86 -6.15
CA THR A 98 -12.51 2.83 -4.76
C THR A 98 -11.90 1.66 -4.01
N VAL A 99 -11.15 1.97 -2.95
CA VAL A 99 -10.58 0.98 -2.04
C VAL A 99 -11.33 1.01 -0.72
N SER A 100 -11.65 -0.15 -0.19
CA SER A 100 -12.27 -0.27 1.14
C SER A 100 -11.56 -1.34 1.96
N ARG A 101 -11.42 -1.06 3.25
CA ARG A 101 -11.02 -2.09 4.23
C ARG A 101 -12.08 -2.18 5.30
N ARG A 102 -12.48 -3.42 5.57
CA ARG A 102 -13.44 -3.76 6.61
C ARG A 102 -12.72 -4.55 7.70
N LEU A 103 -12.92 -4.16 8.93
CA LEU A 103 -12.47 -4.90 10.13
C LEU A 103 -13.71 -5.29 10.94
N LYS A 104 -13.91 -6.58 11.13
CA LYS A 104 -14.99 -7.13 11.93
C LYS A 104 -14.40 -7.81 13.15
N VAL A 105 -14.79 -7.37 14.33
CA VAL A 105 -14.42 -7.98 15.62
C VAL A 105 -15.58 -8.81 16.12
N MET A 106 -15.31 -10.06 16.47
CA MET A 106 -16.31 -11.02 16.93
C MET A 106 -16.37 -11.03 18.47
N PRO A 107 -17.47 -11.56 19.06
CA PRO A 107 -17.67 -11.57 20.51
C PRO A 107 -16.55 -12.23 21.32
N GLY A 108 -15.77 -13.11 20.76
CA GLY A 108 -14.63 -13.76 21.40
C GLY A 108 -13.29 -13.02 21.28
N GLY A 109 -13.28 -11.80 20.73
CA GLY A 109 -12.06 -11.01 20.53
C GLY A 109 -11.28 -11.41 19.25
N SER A 110 -11.70 -12.45 18.53
CA SER A 110 -11.17 -12.74 17.19
C SER A 110 -11.64 -11.69 16.20
N TYR A 111 -10.86 -11.47 15.15
CA TYR A 111 -11.19 -10.46 14.13
C TYR A 111 -10.89 -10.98 12.72
N ALA A 112 -11.60 -10.43 11.76
CA ALA A 112 -11.35 -10.61 10.33
C ALA A 112 -11.17 -9.23 9.67
N SER A 113 -10.16 -9.13 8.80
CA SER A 113 -9.89 -7.93 8.01
C SER A 113 -9.96 -8.29 6.53
N THR A 114 -10.76 -7.56 5.78
CA THR A 114 -11.00 -7.80 4.35
C THR A 114 -10.75 -6.51 3.57
N TYR A 115 -9.98 -6.62 2.50
CA TYR A 115 -9.79 -5.56 1.53
C TYR A 115 -10.73 -5.78 0.34
N SER A 116 -11.17 -4.69 -0.26
CA SER A 116 -11.88 -4.70 -1.53
C SER A 116 -11.52 -3.49 -2.36
N ALA A 117 -11.44 -3.69 -3.67
CA ALA A 117 -11.25 -2.64 -4.65
C ALA A 117 -12.40 -2.70 -5.67
N ASP A 118 -13.06 -1.56 -5.92
CA ASP A 118 -14.27 -1.45 -6.75
C ASP A 118 -15.37 -2.48 -6.43
N GLY A 119 -15.48 -2.85 -5.14
CA GLY A 119 -16.45 -3.83 -4.66
C GLY A 119 -15.99 -5.28 -4.71
N GLU A 120 -14.89 -5.60 -5.38
CA GLU A 120 -14.32 -6.93 -5.44
C GLU A 120 -13.32 -7.16 -4.31
N THR A 121 -13.36 -8.33 -3.70
CA THR A 121 -12.42 -8.69 -2.63
C THR A 121 -11.03 -8.93 -3.20
N CYS A 122 -10.02 -8.37 -2.55
CA CYS A 122 -8.62 -8.55 -2.91
C CYS A 122 -7.75 -8.83 -1.68
N ASN A 123 -6.55 -9.34 -1.92
CA ASN A 123 -5.53 -9.47 -0.89
C ASN A 123 -4.66 -8.20 -0.80
N LEU A 124 -3.85 -8.10 0.26
CA LEU A 124 -3.01 -6.94 0.49
C LEU A 124 -1.96 -6.76 -0.62
N GLN A 125 -1.40 -7.85 -1.13
CA GLN A 125 -0.38 -7.80 -2.18
C GLN A 125 -0.95 -7.24 -3.50
N GLN A 126 -2.12 -7.71 -3.90
CA GLN A 126 -2.84 -7.18 -5.07
C GLN A 126 -3.14 -5.69 -4.91
N LEU A 127 -3.62 -5.28 -3.73
CA LEU A 127 -3.86 -3.88 -3.43
C LEU A 127 -2.57 -3.04 -3.53
N GLN A 128 -1.48 -3.51 -2.92
CA GLN A 128 -0.19 -2.81 -2.95
C GLN A 128 0.36 -2.67 -4.36
N THR A 129 0.19 -3.68 -5.21
CA THR A 129 0.57 -3.60 -6.63
C THR A 129 -0.15 -2.48 -7.34
N GLN A 130 -1.46 -2.30 -7.10
CA GLN A 130 -2.21 -1.18 -7.69
C GLN A 130 -1.81 0.17 -7.10
N LEU A 131 -1.57 0.25 -5.79
CA LEU A 131 -1.11 1.48 -5.15
C LEU A 131 0.24 1.95 -5.71
N ARG A 132 1.16 1.03 -5.98
CA ARG A 132 2.44 1.37 -6.62
C ARG A 132 2.27 1.98 -8.02
N ARG A 133 1.30 1.50 -8.81
CA ARG A 133 0.95 2.10 -10.11
C ARG A 133 0.47 3.55 -9.95
N LEU A 134 -0.17 3.87 -8.84
CA LEU A 134 -0.53 5.24 -8.46
C LEU A 134 0.63 6.00 -7.80
N ARG A 135 1.84 5.43 -7.78
CA ARG A 135 3.03 5.95 -7.08
C ARG A 135 2.81 6.14 -5.58
N ILE A 136 1.94 5.30 -5.00
CA ILE A 136 1.72 5.23 -3.56
C ILE A 136 2.46 4.00 -3.05
N ASP A 137 3.63 4.22 -2.46
CA ASP A 137 4.42 3.12 -1.92
C ASP A 137 4.05 2.89 -0.44
N PRO A 138 3.77 1.64 -0.04
CA PRO A 138 3.50 1.27 1.35
C PRO A 138 4.64 1.60 2.32
N GLU A 139 5.88 1.55 1.85
CA GLU A 139 7.09 1.84 2.62
C GLU A 139 7.67 3.23 2.28
N GLY A 140 7.01 3.94 1.35
CA GLY A 140 7.49 5.17 0.76
C GLY A 140 7.21 6.43 1.57
N SER A 141 7.75 7.52 1.05
CA SER A 141 7.70 8.86 1.64
C SER A 141 6.40 9.63 1.37
N ASN A 142 5.39 8.99 0.75
CA ASN A 142 4.11 9.63 0.45
C ASN A 142 3.33 10.04 1.70
N VAL A 143 3.59 9.38 2.83
CA VAL A 143 2.95 9.67 4.11
C VAL A 143 3.99 9.96 5.16
N VAL A 144 3.97 11.17 5.70
CA VAL A 144 4.85 11.57 6.79
C VAL A 144 4.08 11.55 8.10
N MET A 145 4.45 10.66 8.99
CA MET A 145 3.84 10.52 10.31
C MET A 145 4.50 11.42 11.34
N GLN A 146 3.82 11.61 12.47
CA GLN A 146 4.39 12.34 13.58
C GLN A 146 5.66 11.67 14.10
N GLY A 147 6.79 12.38 14.04
CA GLY A 147 8.11 11.87 14.46
C GLY A 147 9.01 11.38 13.31
N ASP A 148 8.48 11.17 12.09
CA ASP A 148 9.28 10.70 10.96
C ASP A 148 10.35 11.71 10.55
N VAL A 149 10.06 13.00 10.63
CA VAL A 149 11.03 14.05 10.33
C VAL A 149 12.26 13.98 11.24
N THR A 150 12.04 13.68 12.53
CA THR A 150 13.15 13.51 13.48
C THR A 150 13.90 12.20 13.26
N ARG A 151 13.21 11.16 12.76
CA ARG A 151 13.81 9.87 12.42
C ARG A 151 14.83 10.01 11.27
N ILE A 152 14.54 10.81 10.26
CA ILE A 152 15.47 11.06 9.13
C ILE A 152 16.82 11.59 9.62
N VAL A 153 16.82 12.45 10.64
CA VAL A 153 18.04 13.00 11.24
C VAL A 153 18.89 11.92 11.93
N SER A 154 18.23 10.94 12.55
CA SER A 154 18.88 9.83 13.28
C SER A 154 19.17 8.60 12.41
N MET A 155 18.75 8.58 11.15
CA MET A 155 19.02 7.48 10.22
C MET A 155 20.49 7.31 9.93
N SER A 156 20.92 6.05 9.73
CA SER A 156 22.24 5.74 9.22
C SER A 156 22.43 6.31 7.80
N ASN A 157 23.68 6.53 7.39
CA ASN A 157 23.99 7.00 6.03
C ASN A 157 23.45 6.05 4.95
N LYS A 158 23.43 4.75 5.22
CA LYS A 158 22.90 3.73 4.31
C LYS A 158 21.39 3.85 4.14
N ASP A 159 20.65 3.99 5.25
CA ASP A 159 19.18 4.09 5.22
C ASP A 159 18.77 5.42 4.58
N ARG A 160 19.50 6.51 4.86
CA ARG A 160 19.25 7.82 4.24
C ARG A 160 19.50 7.80 2.73
N ARG A 161 20.53 7.07 2.27
CA ARG A 161 20.75 6.85 0.83
C ARG A 161 19.60 6.07 0.22
N GLY A 162 19.14 4.98 0.86
CA GLY A 162 18.00 4.20 0.38
C GLY A 162 16.75 5.06 0.19
N LEU A 163 16.47 5.97 1.12
CA LEU A 163 15.36 6.92 1.00
C LEU A 163 15.52 7.88 -0.20
N ILE A 164 16.74 8.34 -0.46
CA ILE A 164 17.02 9.20 -1.62
C ILE A 164 16.85 8.43 -2.92
N ASP A 165 17.37 7.20 -2.98
CA ASP A 165 17.27 6.33 -4.15
C ASP A 165 15.79 6.00 -4.46
N GLU A 166 14.97 5.80 -3.43
CA GLU A 166 13.52 5.63 -3.54
C GLU A 166 12.82 6.88 -4.10
N LEU A 167 13.08 8.05 -3.51
CA LEU A 167 12.52 9.33 -3.96
C LEU A 167 12.91 9.67 -5.40
N ALA A 168 14.12 9.28 -5.81
CA ALA A 168 14.63 9.45 -7.17
C ALA A 168 14.04 8.42 -8.15
N GLY A 169 13.28 7.41 -7.67
CA GLY A 169 12.74 6.34 -8.49
C GLY A 169 13.78 5.34 -9.00
N VAL A 170 15.00 5.37 -8.46
CA VAL A 170 16.11 4.51 -8.91
C VAL A 170 15.91 3.06 -8.46
N ALA A 171 15.22 2.84 -7.35
CA ALA A 171 14.96 1.50 -6.80
C ALA A 171 14.26 0.55 -7.79
N LEU A 172 13.42 1.09 -8.68
CA LEU A 172 12.78 0.32 -9.75
C LEU A 172 13.80 -0.21 -10.77
N PHE A 173 14.84 0.58 -11.07
CA PHE A 173 15.91 0.15 -11.98
C PHE A 173 16.78 -0.94 -11.36
N ASP A 174 17.10 -0.83 -10.08
CA ASP A 174 17.88 -1.85 -9.37
C ASP A 174 17.12 -3.18 -9.34
N THR A 175 15.82 -3.18 -9.05
CA THR A 175 14.98 -4.37 -9.13
C THR A 175 14.98 -5.01 -10.53
N ARG A 176 14.90 -4.20 -11.59
CA ARG A 176 14.95 -4.69 -12.98
C ARG A 176 16.32 -5.26 -13.34
N ILE A 177 17.39 -4.62 -12.88
CA ILE A 177 18.76 -5.10 -13.07
C ILE A 177 18.92 -6.47 -12.41
N ASP A 178 18.48 -6.64 -11.18
CA ASP A 178 18.58 -7.91 -10.46
C ASP A 178 17.75 -9.02 -11.10
N GLN A 179 16.51 -8.70 -11.54
CA GLN A 179 15.68 -9.64 -12.31
C GLN A 179 16.32 -10.05 -13.63
N THR A 180 16.97 -9.10 -14.32
CA THR A 180 17.65 -9.37 -15.59
C THR A 180 18.89 -10.21 -15.38
N ARG A 181 19.66 -9.97 -14.31
CA ARG A 181 20.81 -10.78 -13.92
C ARG A 181 20.39 -12.22 -13.61
N ALA A 182 19.34 -12.40 -12.81
CA ALA A 182 18.82 -13.74 -12.49
C ALA A 182 18.38 -14.52 -13.76
N LYS A 183 17.73 -13.84 -14.72
CA LYS A 183 17.38 -14.44 -16.00
C LYS A 183 18.61 -14.80 -16.83
N LEU A 184 19.63 -13.96 -16.82
CA LEU A 184 20.89 -14.19 -17.51
C LEU A 184 21.63 -15.42 -16.95
N ASP A 185 21.69 -15.54 -15.63
CA ASP A 185 22.28 -16.68 -14.95
C ASP A 185 21.55 -18.00 -15.31
N ASP A 186 20.21 -18.00 -15.35
CA ASP A 186 19.42 -19.15 -15.80
C ASP A 186 19.72 -19.55 -17.26
N VAL A 187 19.91 -18.58 -18.14
CA VAL A 187 20.29 -18.83 -19.54
C VAL A 187 21.69 -19.41 -19.62
N TYR A 188 22.67 -18.92 -18.84
CA TYR A 188 24.02 -19.49 -18.80
C TYR A 188 24.00 -20.93 -18.28
N GLU A 189 23.23 -21.23 -17.23
CA GLU A 189 23.09 -22.60 -16.75
C GLU A 189 22.51 -23.55 -17.82
N ARG A 190 21.46 -23.08 -18.54
CA ARG A 190 20.88 -23.87 -19.63
C ARG A 190 21.87 -24.10 -20.77
N GLN A 191 22.62 -23.07 -21.15
CA GLN A 191 23.65 -23.18 -22.18
C GLN A 191 24.72 -24.18 -21.79
N GLU A 192 25.20 -24.18 -20.55
CA GLU A 192 26.21 -25.11 -20.08
C GLU A 192 25.67 -26.56 -20.08
N ARG A 193 24.42 -26.78 -19.68
CA ARG A 193 23.76 -28.10 -19.78
C ARG A 193 23.71 -28.60 -21.24
N CYS A 194 23.32 -27.74 -22.18
CA CYS A 194 23.33 -28.12 -23.61
C CYS A 194 24.73 -28.49 -24.10
N ARG A 195 25.75 -27.74 -23.69
CA ARG A 195 27.13 -27.97 -24.09
C ARG A 195 27.69 -29.31 -23.58
N ILE A 196 27.29 -29.70 -22.36
CA ILE A 196 27.66 -31.01 -21.80
C ILE A 196 27.03 -32.13 -22.62
N VAL A 197 25.76 -32.00 -22.99
CA VAL A 197 25.04 -33.02 -23.80
C VAL A 197 25.57 -33.13 -25.23
N GLU A 198 26.11 -32.05 -25.81
CA GLU A 198 26.74 -32.09 -27.13
C GLU A 198 28.13 -32.76 -27.12
N GLN A 199 28.76 -32.93 -25.95
CA GLN A 199 30.09 -33.55 -25.81
C GLN A 199 30.00 -35.06 -25.48
N GLU A 200 28.85 -35.61 -25.18
CA GLU A 200 28.56 -37.04 -25.02
C GLU A 200 28.13 -37.68 -26.35
#